data_171dc29ef3824beb2826278e5471a298
#
_entry.id   171dc29ef3824beb2826278e5471a298
#
_cell.length_a   1.000
_cell.length_b   1.000
_cell.length_c   1.000
_cell.angle_alpha   90.00
_cell.angle_beta   90.00
_cell.angle_gamma   90.00
#
_symmetry.space_group_name_H-M   'P 1'
#
loop_
_entity.id
_entity.type
_entity.pdbx_description
1 polymer ?
#
loop_
_entity_poly.entity_id
_entity_poly.type
_entity_poly.pdbx_seq_one_letter_code
_entity_poly.pdbx_strand_id
1 'polypeptide(L)'
;MAPRVIDGGGPVLTRAKIVLSFRGSGWEGTFSPSDARQAFNATLASPYLSRLLQYRGIRRAHIVYTETNTTDIGTLGPDPRKFVSSDIWLVSDEAIRNVVRAAARARPLRNDEELLYIVVISQDPIPIVPESQDASGYHSQFDENGISIKYAVVLNQSAATSDQTWGYLPGVFSHELVEACTDPDTTSGFRLDNGEELADLEDERAIRLPGVDHVMRLAA
;
A
#
# COMPACT_ATOMS: atom_id res chain seq x y z
N MET A 1 -1.83 -17.04 -24.33
CA MET A 1 -3.22 -16.54 -24.22
C MET A 1 -3.16 -15.48 -23.12
N ALA A 2 -3.78 -14.33 -23.28
CA ALA A 2 -3.80 -13.35 -22.19
C ALA A 2 -4.56 -13.96 -20.99
N PRO A 3 -4.10 -13.74 -19.74
CA PRO A 3 -4.80 -14.24 -18.57
C PRO A 3 -6.22 -13.65 -18.49
N ARG A 4 -7.13 -14.44 -17.94
CA ARG A 4 -8.54 -14.08 -17.83
C ARG A 4 -8.87 -13.71 -16.39
N VAL A 5 -9.58 -12.60 -16.21
CA VAL A 5 -10.06 -12.19 -14.88
C VAL A 5 -11.23 -13.09 -14.46
N ILE A 6 -11.16 -13.57 -13.22
CA ILE A 6 -12.18 -14.36 -12.55
C ILE A 6 -12.72 -13.57 -11.36
N ASP A 7 -14.04 -13.48 -11.25
CA ASP A 7 -14.70 -12.94 -10.06
C ASP A 7 -14.99 -14.10 -9.09
N GLY A 8 -14.28 -14.14 -7.97
CA GLY A 8 -14.49 -15.14 -6.91
C GLY A 8 -15.71 -14.88 -6.04
N GLY A 9 -16.37 -13.73 -6.19
CA GLY A 9 -17.59 -13.39 -5.45
C GLY A 9 -17.37 -12.80 -4.07
N GLY A 10 -16.12 -12.70 -3.58
CA GLY A 10 -15.75 -12.12 -2.30
C GLY A 10 -15.97 -10.60 -2.19
N PRO A 11 -15.59 -9.96 -1.09
CA PRO A 11 -15.77 -8.52 -0.91
C PRO A 11 -14.96 -7.70 -1.93
N VAL A 12 -15.37 -6.45 -2.16
CA VAL A 12 -14.60 -5.41 -2.86
C VAL A 12 -14.79 -4.08 -2.15
N LEU A 13 -13.80 -3.20 -2.23
CA LEU A 13 -13.92 -1.83 -1.70
C LEU A 13 -14.37 -0.90 -2.83
N THR A 14 -15.64 -0.53 -2.83
CA THR A 14 -16.22 0.29 -3.91
C THR A 14 -15.91 1.78 -3.74
N ARG A 15 -15.63 2.21 -2.51
CA ARG A 15 -15.35 3.60 -2.11
C ARG A 15 -14.34 3.65 -0.98
N ALA A 16 -13.17 3.07 -1.19
CA ALA A 16 -12.18 2.89 -0.14
C ALA A 16 -11.89 4.19 0.64
N LYS A 17 -11.98 4.10 1.95
CA LYS A 17 -11.63 5.15 2.91
C LYS A 17 -10.28 4.85 3.50
N ILE A 18 -9.26 5.60 3.11
CA ILE A 18 -7.88 5.30 3.46
C ILE A 18 -7.49 6.01 4.75
N VAL A 19 -7.03 5.22 5.72
CA VAL A 19 -6.27 5.70 6.87
C VAL A 19 -4.80 5.51 6.55
N LEU A 20 -4.10 6.61 6.31
CA LEU A 20 -2.70 6.61 5.89
C LEU A 20 -1.78 6.83 7.08
N SER A 21 -0.82 5.94 7.28
CA SER A 21 0.11 5.95 8.40
C SER A 21 1.55 5.90 7.89
N PHE A 22 2.29 7.00 8.08
CA PHE A 22 3.72 7.07 7.77
C PHE A 22 4.54 6.65 8.98
N ARG A 23 5.50 5.73 8.77
CA ARG A 23 6.30 5.10 9.82
C ARG A 23 7.79 5.11 9.48
N GLY A 24 8.60 5.08 10.55
CA GLY A 24 10.07 5.03 10.46
C GLY A 24 10.74 6.40 10.46
N SER A 25 12.06 6.39 10.71
CA SER A 25 12.89 7.59 10.85
C SER A 25 13.45 8.13 9.53
N GLY A 26 13.45 7.33 8.47
CA GLY A 26 14.08 7.66 7.18
C GLY A 26 13.29 8.66 6.29
N TRP A 27 12.38 9.43 6.87
CA TRP A 27 11.64 10.49 6.16
C TRP A 27 12.37 11.83 6.11
N GLU A 28 13.61 11.87 6.56
CA GLU A 28 14.46 13.06 6.51
C GLU A 28 15.12 13.17 5.13
N GLY A 29 15.05 14.33 4.51
CA GLY A 29 15.69 14.57 3.23
C GLY A 29 14.78 15.14 2.15
N THR A 30 14.98 14.71 0.92
CA THR A 30 14.34 15.30 -0.28
C THR A 30 12.91 14.86 -0.54
N PHE A 31 12.40 13.83 0.16
CA PHE A 31 11.04 13.33 -0.01
C PHE A 31 10.40 13.05 1.36
N SER A 32 9.46 13.90 1.70
CA SER A 32 8.79 13.88 3.01
C SER A 32 7.46 13.10 2.98
N PRO A 33 6.88 12.75 4.14
CA PRO A 33 5.50 12.25 4.22
C PRO A 33 4.47 13.17 3.57
N SER A 34 4.74 14.49 3.58
CA SER A 34 3.88 15.47 2.91
C SER A 34 3.91 15.32 1.40
N ASP A 35 5.11 15.10 0.81
CA ASP A 35 5.29 14.88 -0.62
C ASP A 35 4.63 13.57 -1.04
N ALA A 36 4.84 12.49 -0.28
CA ALA A 36 4.18 11.20 -0.52
C ALA A 36 2.65 11.34 -0.50
N ARG A 37 2.10 12.03 0.52
CA ARG A 37 0.67 12.30 0.61
C ARG A 37 0.15 13.11 -0.58
N GLN A 38 0.92 14.11 -1.05
CA GLN A 38 0.57 14.88 -2.24
C GLN A 38 0.48 13.99 -3.48
N ALA A 39 1.48 13.13 -3.69
CA ALA A 39 1.50 12.18 -4.80
C ALA A 39 0.32 11.20 -4.73
N PHE A 40 0.02 10.64 -3.56
CA PHE A 40 -1.12 9.74 -3.38
C PHE A 40 -2.46 10.45 -3.63
N ASN A 41 -2.64 11.67 -3.13
CA ASN A 41 -3.84 12.46 -3.42
C ASN A 41 -3.99 12.75 -4.92
N ALA A 42 -2.89 13.05 -5.62
CA ALA A 42 -2.91 13.25 -7.07
C ALA A 42 -3.30 11.96 -7.82
N THR A 43 -2.79 10.80 -7.38
CA THR A 43 -3.20 9.48 -7.88
C THR A 43 -4.69 9.27 -7.70
N LEU A 44 -5.21 9.49 -6.49
CA LEU A 44 -6.62 9.30 -6.14
C LEU A 44 -7.57 10.26 -6.87
N ALA A 45 -7.10 11.48 -7.18
CA ALA A 45 -7.86 12.49 -7.92
C ALA A 45 -7.85 12.25 -9.44
N SER A 46 -6.97 11.40 -9.94
CA SER A 46 -6.86 11.08 -11.36
C SER A 46 -7.97 10.15 -11.84
N PRO A 47 -8.19 10.02 -13.16
CA PRO A 47 -9.11 9.02 -13.71
C PRO A 47 -8.66 7.56 -13.51
N TYR A 48 -7.54 7.32 -12.86
CA TYR A 48 -6.92 6.03 -12.66
C TYR A 48 -7.92 4.97 -12.15
N LEU A 49 -8.58 5.25 -11.03
CA LEU A 49 -9.55 4.33 -10.43
C LEU A 49 -10.82 4.13 -11.26
N SER A 50 -11.09 4.97 -12.26
CA SER A 50 -12.27 4.80 -13.11
C SER A 50 -12.23 3.51 -13.95
N ARG A 51 -11.04 2.96 -14.18
CA ARG A 51 -10.87 1.67 -14.86
C ARG A 51 -11.40 0.50 -14.05
N LEU A 52 -11.43 0.64 -12.72
CA LEU A 52 -11.93 -0.38 -11.80
C LEU A 52 -13.47 -0.45 -11.76
N LEU A 53 -14.18 0.45 -12.42
CA LEU A 53 -15.66 0.43 -12.47
C LEU A 53 -16.24 -0.90 -12.97
N GLN A 54 -15.52 -1.58 -13.85
CA GLN A 54 -15.91 -2.89 -14.37
C GLN A 54 -15.90 -3.99 -13.29
N TYR A 55 -15.16 -3.79 -12.21
CA TYR A 55 -15.05 -4.74 -11.10
C TYR A 55 -16.07 -4.37 -10.00
N ARG A 56 -17.29 -4.78 -10.20
CA ARG A 56 -18.43 -4.54 -9.28
C ARG A 56 -18.58 -3.08 -8.81
N GLY A 57 -18.20 -2.12 -9.66
CA GLY A 57 -18.45 -0.70 -9.43
C GLY A 57 -17.47 -0.03 -8.48
N ILE A 58 -16.24 -0.51 -8.36
CA ILE A 58 -15.16 0.21 -7.67
C ILE A 58 -14.98 1.58 -8.34
N ARG A 59 -15.12 2.67 -7.59
CA ARG A 59 -15.26 4.01 -8.18
C ARG A 59 -14.18 4.98 -7.75
N ARG A 60 -13.83 4.95 -6.47
CA ARG A 60 -12.95 5.95 -5.88
C ARG A 60 -12.37 5.45 -4.57
N ALA A 61 -11.23 6.03 -4.23
CA ALA A 61 -10.68 5.96 -2.91
C ALA A 61 -10.34 7.39 -2.43
N HIS A 62 -10.27 7.63 -1.14
CA HIS A 62 -9.87 8.93 -0.60
C HIS A 62 -9.25 8.76 0.78
N ILE A 63 -8.29 9.61 1.08
CA ILE A 63 -7.62 9.64 2.38
C ILE A 63 -8.52 10.38 3.37
N VAL A 64 -9.03 9.66 4.36
CA VAL A 64 -9.88 10.21 5.43
C VAL A 64 -9.07 10.65 6.63
N TYR A 65 -7.88 10.08 6.80
CA TYR A 65 -6.97 10.42 7.89
C TYR A 65 -5.52 10.16 7.51
N THR A 66 -4.63 10.97 8.05
CA THR A 66 -3.18 10.79 7.91
C THR A 66 -2.51 10.98 9.25
N GLU A 67 -1.61 10.08 9.58
CA GLU A 67 -0.71 10.23 10.73
C GLU A 67 0.74 10.02 10.30
N THR A 68 1.65 10.66 11.01
CA THR A 68 3.09 10.48 10.83
C THR A 68 3.69 10.18 12.20
N ASN A 69 4.41 9.08 12.28
CA ASN A 69 5.17 8.72 13.45
C ASN A 69 6.57 8.25 12.99
N THR A 70 7.57 9.04 13.30
CA THR A 70 8.96 8.77 12.95
C THR A 70 9.64 7.77 13.87
N THR A 71 8.96 7.27 14.90
CA THR A 71 9.51 6.19 15.72
C THR A 71 9.42 4.85 14.99
N ASP A 72 10.44 4.03 15.22
CA ASP A 72 10.49 2.69 14.63
C ASP A 72 9.28 1.84 15.02
N ILE A 73 8.81 1.03 14.08
CA ILE A 73 7.65 0.14 14.27
C ILE A 73 8.02 -1.20 14.89
N GLY A 74 9.04 -1.23 15.74
CA GLY A 74 9.45 -2.45 16.40
C GLY A 74 10.13 -3.40 15.43
N THR A 75 11.32 -3.02 15.00
CA THR A 75 12.17 -3.87 14.17
C THR A 75 12.58 -5.13 14.93
N LEU A 76 12.59 -6.28 14.25
CA LEU A 76 13.05 -7.54 14.81
C LEU A 76 14.58 -7.60 14.99
N GLY A 77 15.28 -6.49 14.68
CA GLY A 77 16.75 -6.44 14.62
C GLY A 77 17.27 -6.79 13.22
N PRO A 78 18.60 -6.77 13.05
CA PRO A 78 19.21 -7.12 11.77
C PRO A 78 18.85 -8.57 11.40
N ASP A 79 18.54 -8.82 10.12
CA ASP A 79 18.23 -10.18 9.66
C ASP A 79 19.47 -11.08 9.84
N PRO A 80 19.43 -12.04 10.76
CA PRO A 80 20.56 -12.92 10.99
C PRO A 80 20.86 -13.83 9.79
N ARG A 81 19.95 -13.94 8.82
CA ARG A 81 20.06 -14.78 7.62
C ARG A 81 20.65 -14.03 6.43
N LYS A 82 20.68 -12.70 6.46
CA LYS A 82 21.26 -11.86 5.41
C LYS A 82 22.47 -11.12 5.97
N PHE A 83 23.65 -11.67 5.77
CA PHE A 83 24.95 -11.04 6.06
C PHE A 83 25.25 -9.85 5.15
N VAL A 84 24.27 -9.03 4.78
CA VAL A 84 24.42 -8.07 3.69
C VAL A 84 24.52 -6.64 4.18
N SER A 85 24.47 -6.25 5.29
CA SER A 85 24.89 -4.99 5.91
C SER A 85 24.17 -4.75 7.25
N SER A 86 24.80 -3.95 8.09
CA SER A 86 24.27 -3.50 9.38
C SER A 86 22.98 -2.68 9.27
N ASP A 87 22.52 -2.40 8.06
CA ASP A 87 21.50 -1.38 7.78
C ASP A 87 20.16 -1.97 7.30
N ILE A 88 20.04 -3.29 7.23
CA ILE A 88 18.79 -3.97 6.88
C ILE A 88 18.09 -4.44 8.15
N TRP A 89 16.85 -3.99 8.32
CA TRP A 89 16.02 -4.35 9.46
C TRP A 89 14.80 -5.14 9.01
N LEU A 90 14.44 -6.15 9.78
CA LEU A 90 13.22 -6.88 9.56
C LEU A 90 12.07 -6.21 10.32
N VAL A 91 11.01 -5.90 9.58
CA VAL A 91 9.72 -5.51 10.15
C VAL A 91 8.78 -6.70 10.03
N SER A 92 8.30 -7.24 11.14
CA SER A 92 7.34 -8.33 11.07
C SER A 92 5.96 -7.82 10.70
N ASP A 93 5.19 -8.66 10.00
CA ASP A 93 3.79 -8.37 9.72
C ASP A 93 2.98 -8.13 10.99
N GLU A 94 3.30 -8.81 12.09
CA GLU A 94 2.67 -8.56 13.40
C GLU A 94 2.98 -7.15 13.93
N ALA A 95 4.17 -6.60 13.71
CA ALA A 95 4.47 -5.22 14.07
C ALA A 95 3.61 -4.24 13.25
N ILE A 96 3.40 -4.51 11.97
CA ILE A 96 2.51 -3.74 11.09
C ILE A 96 1.06 -3.84 11.58
N ARG A 97 0.57 -5.05 11.87
CA ARG A 97 -0.77 -5.26 12.44
C ARG A 97 -0.96 -4.49 13.74
N ASN A 98 0.06 -4.38 14.58
CA ASN A 98 -0.01 -3.59 15.81
C ASN A 98 -0.17 -2.09 15.53
N VAL A 99 0.50 -1.55 14.50
CA VAL A 99 0.29 -0.17 14.03
C VAL A 99 -1.16 0.01 13.56
N VAL A 100 -1.65 -0.90 12.75
CA VAL A 100 -3.03 -0.87 12.22
C VAL A 100 -4.05 -0.99 13.36
N ARG A 101 -3.85 -1.90 14.33
CA ARG A 101 -4.71 -2.02 15.53
C ARG A 101 -4.76 -0.72 16.33
N ALA A 102 -3.60 -0.09 16.55
CA ALA A 102 -3.55 1.19 17.27
C ALA A 102 -4.33 2.27 16.52
N ALA A 103 -4.15 2.36 15.20
CA ALA A 103 -4.89 3.26 14.34
C ALA A 103 -6.40 2.98 14.35
N ALA A 104 -6.82 1.73 14.32
CA ALA A 104 -8.21 1.31 14.35
C ALA A 104 -8.89 1.61 15.69
N ARG A 105 -8.18 1.40 16.81
CA ARG A 105 -8.69 1.70 18.15
C ARG A 105 -8.86 3.19 18.42
N ALA A 106 -7.99 4.01 17.85
CA ALA A 106 -8.01 5.45 18.03
C ALA A 106 -9.16 6.16 17.28
N ARG A 107 -9.93 5.43 16.45
CA ARG A 107 -10.91 6.03 15.53
C ARG A 107 -12.25 5.32 15.56
N PRO A 108 -13.38 6.09 15.50
CA PRO A 108 -14.73 5.51 15.50
C PRO A 108 -15.08 4.75 14.20
N LEU A 109 -14.24 4.86 13.16
CA LEU A 109 -14.51 4.30 11.83
C LEU A 109 -14.17 2.80 11.69
N ARG A 110 -13.68 2.14 12.73
CA ARG A 110 -13.19 0.74 12.67
C ARG A 110 -14.20 -0.31 12.18
N ASN A 111 -15.50 0.00 12.23
CA ASN A 111 -16.58 -0.90 11.78
C ASN A 111 -17.04 -0.56 10.35
N ASP A 112 -16.33 0.29 9.63
CA ASP A 112 -16.67 0.66 8.26
C ASP A 112 -16.01 -0.33 7.29
N GLU A 113 -16.81 -1.08 6.56
CA GLU A 113 -16.35 -2.11 5.64
C GLU A 113 -15.51 -1.57 4.46
N GLU A 114 -15.64 -0.27 4.16
CA GLU A 114 -14.85 0.42 3.14
C GLU A 114 -13.51 0.96 3.66
N LEU A 115 -13.16 0.68 4.91
CA LEU A 115 -11.91 1.15 5.51
C LEU A 115 -10.73 0.31 5.04
N LEU A 116 -9.67 1.02 4.62
CA LEU A 116 -8.37 0.46 4.26
C LEU A 116 -7.27 1.21 5.02
N TYR A 117 -6.49 0.50 5.80
CA TYR A 117 -5.32 1.06 6.47
C TYR A 117 -4.10 0.89 5.57
N ILE A 118 -3.41 1.98 5.21
CA ILE A 118 -2.18 1.92 4.44
C ILE A 118 -1.03 2.39 5.30
N VAL A 119 -0.07 1.49 5.54
CA VAL A 119 1.15 1.77 6.28
C VAL A 119 2.28 2.00 5.27
N VAL A 120 2.82 3.21 5.25
CA VAL A 120 3.95 3.57 4.40
C VAL A 120 5.19 3.62 5.27
N ILE A 121 6.16 2.77 4.95
CA ILE A 121 7.38 2.61 5.75
C ILE A 121 8.54 3.31 5.04
N SER A 122 9.27 4.13 5.79
CA SER A 122 10.45 4.83 5.26
C SER A 122 11.58 3.86 4.93
N GLN A 123 12.49 4.34 4.11
CA GLN A 123 13.60 3.58 3.55
C GLN A 123 14.72 3.26 4.55
N ASP A 124 14.88 4.04 5.60
CA ASP A 124 16.01 3.91 6.54
C ASP A 124 15.50 3.52 7.94
N PRO A 125 15.87 2.35 8.43
CA PRO A 125 16.51 1.24 7.70
C PRO A 125 15.58 0.63 6.62
N ILE A 126 16.17 -0.04 5.61
CA ILE A 126 15.41 -0.68 4.53
C ILE A 126 14.51 -1.75 5.16
N PRO A 127 13.17 -1.60 5.10
CA PRO A 127 12.28 -2.58 5.68
C PRO A 127 12.23 -3.82 4.79
N ILE A 128 12.36 -4.98 5.41
CA ILE A 128 12.07 -6.27 4.78
C ILE A 128 10.96 -6.92 5.59
N VAL A 129 9.86 -7.23 4.94
CA VAL A 129 8.82 -8.06 5.52
C VAL A 129 9.07 -9.50 5.08
N PRO A 130 9.40 -10.43 6.00
CA PRO A 130 9.79 -11.79 5.63
C PRO A 130 8.72 -12.54 4.85
N GLU A 131 7.46 -12.20 5.10
CA GLU A 131 6.30 -12.82 4.46
C GLU A 131 6.15 -12.41 2.99
N SER A 132 6.73 -11.28 2.60
CA SER A 132 6.71 -10.72 1.25
C SER A 132 8.12 -10.48 0.73
N GLN A 133 8.99 -11.52 0.79
CA GLN A 133 10.38 -11.41 0.31
C GLN A 133 10.37 -10.95 -1.15
N ASP A 134 11.05 -9.84 -1.40
CA ASP A 134 11.20 -9.18 -2.71
C ASP A 134 10.03 -8.30 -3.17
N ALA A 135 8.92 -8.19 -2.41
CA ALA A 135 7.83 -7.28 -2.73
C ALA A 135 8.11 -5.86 -2.21
N SER A 136 7.72 -4.89 -3.01
CA SER A 136 7.77 -3.47 -2.65
C SER A 136 6.59 -3.04 -1.79
N GLY A 137 5.59 -3.87 -1.70
CA GLY A 137 4.38 -3.73 -0.92
C GLY A 137 3.63 -5.05 -0.82
N TYR A 138 2.56 -5.06 -0.10
CA TYR A 138 1.58 -6.13 -0.06
C TYR A 138 0.30 -5.63 0.60
N HIS A 139 -0.82 -6.30 0.34
CA HIS A 139 -2.03 -6.10 1.09
C HIS A 139 -2.45 -7.37 1.83
N SER A 140 -3.25 -7.22 2.87
CA SER A 140 -3.74 -8.35 3.67
C SER A 140 -4.92 -7.92 4.56
N GLN A 141 -5.43 -8.88 5.33
CA GLN A 141 -6.43 -8.64 6.36
C GLN A 141 -6.14 -9.43 7.62
N PHE A 142 -6.77 -9.03 8.71
CA PHE A 142 -6.86 -9.83 9.93
C PHE A 142 -8.15 -9.54 10.68
N ASP A 143 -8.60 -10.50 11.47
CA ASP A 143 -9.78 -10.33 12.32
C ASP A 143 -9.41 -9.81 13.71
N GLU A 144 -10.12 -8.79 14.16
CA GLU A 144 -10.05 -8.31 15.54
C GLU A 144 -11.44 -8.14 16.12
N ASN A 145 -11.78 -8.97 17.10
CA ASN A 145 -13.09 -8.97 17.76
C ASN A 145 -14.29 -9.12 16.80
N GLY A 146 -14.14 -9.95 15.78
CA GLY A 146 -15.17 -10.20 14.77
C GLY A 146 -15.27 -9.11 13.69
N ILE A 147 -14.29 -8.21 13.61
CA ILE A 147 -14.20 -7.18 12.58
C ILE A 147 -13.00 -7.51 11.69
N SER A 148 -13.25 -7.67 10.40
CA SER A 148 -12.19 -7.82 9.40
C SER A 148 -11.54 -6.46 9.14
N ILE A 149 -10.26 -6.35 9.46
CA ILE A 149 -9.43 -5.15 9.27
C ILE A 149 -8.54 -5.37 8.05
N LYS A 150 -8.77 -4.57 7.02
CA LYS A 150 -8.03 -4.61 5.75
C LYS A 150 -6.88 -3.62 5.80
N TYR A 151 -5.72 -4.02 5.34
CA TYR A 151 -4.55 -3.14 5.33
C TYR A 151 -3.65 -3.42 4.13
N ALA A 152 -2.86 -2.42 3.76
CA ALA A 152 -1.79 -2.53 2.80
C ALA A 152 -0.51 -1.92 3.36
N VAL A 153 0.61 -2.40 2.88
CA VAL A 153 1.95 -1.91 3.22
C VAL A 153 2.62 -1.41 1.95
N VAL A 154 3.21 -0.23 2.04
CA VAL A 154 3.97 0.38 0.96
C VAL A 154 5.38 0.64 1.47
N LEU A 155 6.36 -0.05 0.90
CA LEU A 155 7.75 0.07 1.29
C LEU A 155 8.43 1.13 0.42
N ASN A 156 8.94 2.18 1.05
CA ASN A 156 9.76 3.15 0.36
C ASN A 156 11.19 2.61 0.24
N GLN A 157 11.43 1.81 -0.79
CA GLN A 157 12.74 1.18 -1.07
C GLN A 157 13.62 2.00 -2.01
N SER A 158 13.16 3.14 -2.48
CA SER A 158 13.91 3.96 -3.43
C SER A 158 15.06 4.70 -2.77
N ALA A 159 16.26 4.31 -3.10
CA ALA A 159 17.47 4.68 -2.38
C ALA A 159 18.18 5.93 -2.90
N ALA A 160 17.90 6.43 -4.09
CA ALA A 160 18.93 7.23 -4.73
C ALA A 160 18.61 8.71 -4.93
N THR A 161 17.39 9.05 -5.35
CA THR A 161 17.01 10.46 -5.62
C THR A 161 15.53 10.71 -5.37
N SER A 162 15.16 11.97 -5.13
CA SER A 162 13.75 12.38 -5.01
C SER A 162 12.93 12.00 -6.25
N ASP A 163 13.52 12.14 -7.46
CA ASP A 163 12.82 11.81 -8.70
C ASP A 163 12.52 10.32 -8.85
N GLN A 164 13.42 9.46 -8.38
CA GLN A 164 13.18 8.02 -8.32
C GLN A 164 12.07 7.68 -7.32
N THR A 165 12.07 8.33 -6.15
CA THR A 165 11.01 8.15 -5.15
C THR A 165 9.65 8.61 -5.66
N TRP A 166 9.59 9.75 -6.38
CA TRP A 166 8.36 10.20 -7.03
C TRP A 166 7.84 9.22 -8.09
N GLY A 167 8.73 8.52 -8.79
CA GLY A 167 8.35 7.49 -9.76
C GLY A 167 7.91 6.18 -9.11
N TYR A 168 8.57 5.79 -8.03
CA TYR A 168 8.43 4.48 -7.42
C TYR A 168 7.28 4.38 -6.40
N LEU A 169 7.28 5.27 -5.40
CA LEU A 169 6.34 5.16 -4.28
C LEU A 169 4.86 5.25 -4.68
N PRO A 170 4.44 6.15 -5.60
CA PRO A 170 3.07 6.15 -6.11
C PRO A 170 2.71 4.90 -6.91
N GLY A 171 3.69 4.29 -7.59
CA GLY A 171 3.51 3.02 -8.29
C GLY A 171 3.10 1.92 -7.32
N VAL A 172 3.92 1.68 -6.30
CA VAL A 172 3.61 0.69 -5.25
C VAL A 172 2.28 1.00 -4.57
N PHE A 173 2.04 2.26 -4.20
CA PHE A 173 0.77 2.67 -3.60
C PHE A 173 -0.43 2.35 -4.50
N SER A 174 -0.32 2.62 -5.80
CA SER A 174 -1.42 2.36 -6.73
C SER A 174 -1.65 0.87 -6.96
N HIS A 175 -0.58 0.07 -6.98
CA HIS A 175 -0.63 -1.38 -7.09
C HIS A 175 -1.40 -1.98 -5.91
N GLU A 176 -0.93 -1.76 -4.69
CA GLU A 176 -1.56 -2.27 -3.47
C GLU A 176 -3.00 -1.77 -3.29
N LEU A 177 -3.28 -0.53 -3.74
CA LEU A 177 -4.63 0.00 -3.69
C LEU A 177 -5.58 -0.75 -4.63
N VAL A 178 -5.14 -1.09 -5.85
CA VAL A 178 -5.95 -1.87 -6.80
C VAL A 178 -6.27 -3.23 -6.20
N GLU A 179 -5.26 -3.93 -5.74
CA GLU A 179 -5.41 -5.27 -5.15
C GLU A 179 -6.32 -5.23 -3.93
N ALA A 180 -6.05 -4.35 -2.96
CA ALA A 180 -6.89 -4.21 -1.78
C ALA A 180 -8.34 -3.79 -2.11
N CYS A 181 -8.58 -3.09 -3.24
CA CYS A 181 -9.93 -2.77 -3.67
C CYS A 181 -10.63 -3.94 -4.37
N THR A 182 -9.91 -4.76 -5.10
CA THR A 182 -10.46 -5.86 -5.91
C THR A 182 -10.50 -7.20 -5.19
N ASP A 183 -9.57 -7.43 -4.25
CA ASP A 183 -9.48 -8.66 -3.43
C ASP A 183 -9.05 -8.36 -1.98
N PRO A 184 -9.84 -7.60 -1.21
CA PRO A 184 -9.44 -7.13 0.12
C PRO A 184 -9.22 -8.23 1.16
N ASP A 185 -9.70 -9.44 0.90
CA ASP A 185 -9.49 -10.61 1.76
C ASP A 185 -8.39 -11.56 1.25
N THR A 186 -7.72 -11.19 0.15
CA THR A 186 -6.61 -11.93 -0.48
C THR A 186 -6.96 -13.32 -1.00
N THR A 187 -8.23 -13.69 -1.06
CA THR A 187 -8.63 -15.07 -1.39
C THR A 187 -9.85 -15.21 -2.27
N SER A 188 -10.77 -14.25 -2.23
CA SER A 188 -12.10 -14.47 -2.81
C SER A 188 -12.61 -13.34 -3.71
N GLY A 189 -11.82 -12.30 -3.93
CA GLY A 189 -12.15 -11.19 -4.82
C GLY A 189 -11.91 -11.48 -6.31
N PHE A 190 -11.39 -10.50 -7.02
CA PHE A 190 -11.02 -10.65 -8.43
C PHE A 190 -9.56 -11.10 -8.56
N ARG A 191 -9.35 -12.18 -9.29
CA ARG A 191 -8.04 -12.74 -9.59
C ARG A 191 -7.92 -13.16 -11.04
N LEU A 192 -6.72 -13.45 -11.47
CA LEU A 192 -6.45 -14.04 -12.76
C LEU A 192 -6.61 -15.56 -12.72
N ASP A 193 -6.86 -16.18 -13.86
CA ASP A 193 -7.02 -17.63 -13.98
C ASP A 193 -5.73 -18.44 -13.68
N ASN A 194 -4.59 -17.76 -13.61
CA ASN A 194 -3.31 -18.32 -13.16
C ASN A 194 -3.07 -18.15 -11.64
N GLY A 195 -3.99 -17.49 -10.92
CA GLY A 195 -3.92 -17.25 -9.48
C GLY A 195 -3.25 -15.94 -9.08
N GLU A 196 -2.70 -15.17 -10.01
CA GLU A 196 -2.16 -13.83 -9.76
C GLU A 196 -3.27 -12.82 -9.47
N GLU A 197 -2.90 -11.71 -8.87
CA GLU A 197 -3.79 -10.58 -8.58
C GLU A 197 -3.91 -9.64 -9.78
N LEU A 198 -4.91 -8.75 -9.76
CA LEU A 198 -5.17 -7.91 -10.94
C LEU A 198 -4.06 -6.92 -11.24
N ALA A 199 -3.40 -6.40 -10.21
CA ALA A 199 -2.33 -5.44 -10.41
C ALA A 199 -1.05 -6.09 -10.93
N ASP A 200 -0.88 -7.39 -10.77
CA ASP A 200 0.26 -8.15 -11.31
C ASP A 200 0.27 -8.25 -12.84
N LEU A 201 -0.84 -7.95 -13.49
CA LEU A 201 -0.93 -7.91 -14.96
C LEU A 201 -0.14 -6.79 -15.61
N GLU A 202 0.54 -5.97 -14.86
CA GLU A 202 0.85 -4.63 -15.30
C GLU A 202 2.20 -4.40 -15.94
N ASP A 203 2.10 -3.56 -16.99
CA ASP A 203 3.17 -2.63 -17.33
C ASP A 203 2.97 -1.31 -16.56
N GLU A 204 3.84 -1.00 -15.61
CA GLU A 204 3.88 0.31 -14.97
C GLU A 204 3.94 1.42 -16.01
N ARG A 205 2.90 2.22 -16.11
CA ARG A 205 2.88 3.34 -17.04
C ARG A 205 3.30 4.62 -16.36
N ALA A 206 4.29 5.27 -16.93
CA ALA A 206 4.66 6.60 -16.51
C ALA A 206 3.59 7.60 -16.95
N ILE A 207 2.95 8.27 -16.01
CA ILE A 207 1.96 9.31 -16.27
C ILE A 207 2.30 10.59 -15.52
N ARG A 208 1.91 11.72 -16.11
CA ARG A 208 1.98 13.02 -15.44
C ARG A 208 0.61 13.35 -14.87
N LEU A 209 0.54 13.52 -13.56
CA LEU A 209 -0.71 13.86 -12.89
C LEU A 209 -0.85 15.38 -12.69
N PRO A 210 -2.07 15.93 -12.77
CA PRO A 210 -2.32 17.33 -12.50
C PRO A 210 -1.89 17.73 -11.07
N GLY A 211 -1.20 18.86 -10.95
CA GLY A 211 -0.75 19.39 -9.67
C GLY A 211 0.50 18.74 -9.09
N VAL A 212 1.16 17.88 -9.87
CA VAL A 212 2.46 17.27 -9.53
C VAL A 212 3.43 17.56 -10.65
N ASP A 213 4.56 18.17 -10.33
CA ASP A 213 5.59 18.52 -11.32
C ASP A 213 6.40 17.30 -11.79
N HIS A 214 6.25 16.18 -11.12
CA HIS A 214 6.96 14.94 -11.39
C HIS A 214 6.12 13.97 -12.23
N VAL A 215 6.80 13.15 -13.03
CA VAL A 215 6.21 12.01 -13.71
C VAL A 215 6.10 10.86 -12.72
N MET A 216 4.90 10.34 -12.53
CA MET A 216 4.65 9.21 -11.64
C MET A 216 4.39 7.94 -12.44
N ARG A 217 4.83 6.81 -11.91
CA ARG A 217 4.46 5.49 -12.43
C ARG A 217 3.27 4.99 -11.61
N LEU A 218 2.25 4.56 -12.29
CA LEU A 218 1.08 3.96 -11.65
C LEU A 218 0.85 2.59 -12.26
N ALA A 219 0.32 1.69 -11.45
CA ALA A 219 -0.21 0.43 -11.90
C ALA A 219 -1.36 0.70 -12.92
N ALA A 220 -1.42 0.00 -14.05
CA ALA A 220 -2.25 0.41 -15.21
C ALA A 220 -3.59 -0.34 -15.35
#